data_acda2c7935bb1c70dd48494593fd49d8
#
_entry.id   acda2c7935bb1c70dd48494593fd49d8
#
_cell.length_a   1.000
_cell.length_b   1.000
_cell.length_c   1.000
_cell.angle_alpha   90.00
_cell.angle_beta   90.00
_cell.angle_gamma   90.00
#
_symmetry.space_group_name_H-M   'P 1'
#
loop_
_entity.id
_entity.type
_entity.pdbx_description
1 polymer ?
#
loop_
_entity_poly.entity_id
_entity_poly.type
_entity_poly.pdbx_seq_one_letter_code
_entity_poly.pdbx_strand_id
1 'polypeptide(L)'
;LMRFHKFLFLLLLLSSFIQAQNAPSVEKNQFKINVLLPGFVYEYGINNKNTLYSELSAGFGYSSSGFGENWSFYPYIQEQFRHYYNLEKRTAKGKVTSRNSGNFLAMAAYYNFKSITTNDSYSSSNSSVVIAPVWGFQRTYKHKFNLDLNVGAGYGFSKNDSEFVPVLNFTLGWVIGK
;
A
#
# COMPACT_ATOMS: atom_id res chain seq x y z
N LEU A 1 56.56 -10.08 1.81
CA LEU A 1 55.32 -10.88 1.56
C LEU A 1 54.14 -10.43 2.42
N MET A 2 54.33 -10.25 3.75
CA MET A 2 53.25 -9.89 4.72
C MET A 2 52.58 -8.52 4.48
N ARG A 3 53.26 -7.57 3.86
CA ARG A 3 52.71 -6.24 3.52
C ARG A 3 51.75 -6.28 2.32
N PHE A 4 51.99 -7.17 1.38
CA PHE A 4 51.15 -7.30 0.17
C PHE A 4 49.78 -7.90 0.48
N HIS A 5 49.67 -8.88 1.38
CA HIS A 5 48.41 -9.48 1.80
C HIS A 5 47.51 -8.50 2.58
N LYS A 6 48.09 -7.60 3.36
CA LYS A 6 47.33 -6.55 4.06
C LYS A 6 46.73 -5.53 3.11
N PHE A 7 47.49 -5.19 2.04
CA PHE A 7 46.98 -4.27 1.02
C PHE A 7 45.87 -4.90 0.17
N LEU A 8 46.00 -6.17 -0.17
CA LEU A 8 44.96 -6.94 -0.89
C LEU A 8 43.68 -7.07 -0.05
N PHE A 9 43.81 -7.32 1.25
CA PHE A 9 42.67 -7.40 2.17
C PHE A 9 41.97 -6.05 2.33
N LEU A 10 42.71 -4.94 2.34
CA LEU A 10 42.14 -3.60 2.38
C LEU A 10 41.38 -3.26 1.09
N LEU A 11 41.88 -3.66 -0.07
CA LEU A 11 41.20 -3.52 -1.37
C LEU A 11 39.90 -4.33 -1.46
N LEU A 12 39.87 -5.54 -0.90
CA LEU A 12 38.66 -6.36 -0.82
C LEU A 12 37.60 -5.75 0.13
N LEU A 13 38.02 -5.13 1.22
CA LEU A 13 37.09 -4.41 2.11
C LEU A 13 36.51 -3.17 1.44
N LEU A 14 37.30 -2.42 0.69
CA LEU A 14 36.84 -1.23 -0.06
C LEU A 14 35.81 -1.59 -1.15
N SER A 15 35.96 -2.74 -1.83
CA SER A 15 35.00 -3.18 -2.83
C SER A 15 33.63 -3.52 -2.24
N SER A 16 33.56 -3.95 -0.98
CA SER A 16 32.31 -4.25 -0.28
C SER A 16 31.48 -2.99 0.03
N PHE A 17 32.11 -1.83 0.19
CA PHE A 17 31.43 -0.56 0.44
C PHE A 17 30.78 0.05 -0.82
N ILE A 18 31.28 -0.28 -2.03
CA ILE A 18 30.77 0.27 -3.29
C ILE A 18 29.39 -0.35 -3.64
N GLN A 19 29.11 -1.58 -3.23
CA GLN A 19 27.81 -2.22 -3.46
C GLN A 19 26.71 -1.71 -2.52
N ALA A 20 27.06 -1.17 -1.35
CA ALA A 20 26.09 -0.63 -0.40
C ALA A 20 25.44 0.69 -0.87
N GLN A 21 26.03 1.40 -1.82
CA GLN A 21 25.53 2.70 -2.31
C GLN A 21 24.39 2.58 -3.33
N ASN A 22 24.13 1.39 -3.88
CA ASN A 22 23.08 1.14 -4.88
C ASN A 22 22.00 0.16 -4.42
N ALA A 23 21.85 -0.06 -3.11
CA ALA A 23 20.79 -0.91 -2.60
C ALA A 23 19.43 -0.27 -2.94
N PRO A 24 18.50 -1.01 -3.57
CA PRO A 24 17.18 -0.48 -3.89
C PRO A 24 16.45 -0.10 -2.61
N SER A 25 15.92 1.11 -2.59
CA SER A 25 15.18 1.68 -1.46
C SER A 25 13.79 2.11 -1.91
N VAL A 26 12.88 2.22 -0.95
CA VAL A 26 11.58 2.85 -1.18
C VAL A 26 11.76 4.35 -1.42
N GLU A 27 10.81 4.95 -2.12
CA GLU A 27 10.77 6.40 -2.33
C GLU A 27 10.53 7.12 -1.01
N LYS A 28 11.20 8.26 -0.82
CA LYS A 28 11.03 9.05 0.40
C LYS A 28 9.64 9.66 0.50
N ASN A 29 9.11 10.15 -0.62
CA ASN A 29 7.78 10.74 -0.71
C ASN A 29 7.16 10.30 -2.04
N GLN A 30 5.94 9.80 -2.00
CA GLN A 30 5.21 9.40 -3.18
C GLN A 30 3.74 9.77 -3.05
N PHE A 31 3.23 10.54 -4.02
CA PHE A 31 1.81 10.88 -4.13
C PHE A 31 1.18 10.11 -5.27
N LYS A 32 -0.04 9.65 -5.07
CA LYS A 32 -0.80 8.91 -6.10
C LYS A 32 -2.25 9.40 -6.13
N ILE A 33 -2.86 9.33 -7.31
CA ILE A 33 -4.31 9.46 -7.49
C ILE A 33 -4.82 8.12 -7.97
N ASN A 34 -5.75 7.54 -7.25
CA ASN A 34 -6.47 6.33 -7.64
C ASN A 34 -7.75 6.71 -8.38
N VAL A 35 -8.12 5.90 -9.40
CA VAL A 35 -9.30 6.17 -10.25
C VAL A 35 -10.35 5.07 -10.16
N LEU A 36 -9.97 3.82 -9.95
CA LEU A 36 -10.93 2.70 -9.81
C LEU A 36 -11.74 2.85 -8.52
N LEU A 37 -11.06 3.09 -7.40
CA LEU A 37 -11.63 3.60 -6.16
C LEU A 37 -11.07 5.02 -6.01
N PRO A 38 -11.85 6.07 -6.33
CA PRO A 38 -11.32 7.43 -6.39
C PRO A 38 -10.73 7.84 -5.07
N GLY A 39 -9.45 8.23 -5.08
CA GLY A 39 -8.76 8.57 -3.85
C GLY A 39 -7.40 9.17 -4.04
N PHE A 40 -6.90 9.74 -2.95
CA PHE A 40 -5.56 10.32 -2.85
C PHE A 40 -4.72 9.47 -1.92
N VAL A 41 -3.49 9.20 -2.34
CA VAL A 41 -2.54 8.44 -1.55
C VAL A 41 -1.28 9.26 -1.32
N TYR A 42 -0.79 9.22 -0.09
CA TYR A 42 0.54 9.66 0.28
C TYR A 42 1.30 8.51 0.92
N GLU A 43 2.44 8.15 0.37
CA GLU A 43 3.31 7.10 0.90
C GLU A 43 4.67 7.69 1.27
N TYR A 44 5.04 7.58 2.55
CA TYR A 44 6.27 8.12 3.13
C TYR A 44 7.26 7.00 3.46
N GLY A 45 8.48 7.08 2.90
CA GLY A 45 9.57 6.17 3.20
C GLY A 45 10.21 6.46 4.55
N ILE A 46 10.04 5.55 5.50
CA ILE A 46 10.62 5.64 6.84
C ILE A 46 12.09 5.25 6.79
N ASN A 47 12.40 4.17 6.10
CA ASN A 47 13.76 3.66 5.83
C ASN A 47 13.79 2.96 4.47
N ASN A 48 14.88 2.26 4.14
CA ASN A 48 15.07 1.65 2.81
C ASN A 48 14.01 0.61 2.42
N LYS A 49 13.26 0.04 3.37
CA LYS A 49 12.30 -1.05 3.12
C LYS A 49 10.92 -0.79 3.71
N ASN A 50 10.77 0.21 4.58
CA ASN A 50 9.51 0.44 5.27
C ASN A 50 8.91 1.78 4.87
N THR A 51 7.58 1.79 4.68
CA THR A 51 6.80 2.99 4.40
C THR A 51 5.59 3.10 5.31
N LEU A 52 5.13 4.32 5.51
CA LEU A 52 3.78 4.62 5.96
C LEU A 52 2.96 5.02 4.74
N TYR A 53 1.87 4.31 4.50
CA TYR A 53 0.94 4.53 3.39
C TYR A 53 -0.37 5.04 3.96
N SER A 54 -0.78 6.22 3.53
CA SER A 54 -2.02 6.90 3.92
C SER A 54 -2.89 7.10 2.70
N GLU A 55 -4.14 6.69 2.75
CA GLU A 55 -5.10 6.82 1.65
C GLU A 55 -6.42 7.38 2.16
N LEU A 56 -6.94 8.39 1.45
CA LEU A 56 -8.32 8.85 1.56
C LEU A 56 -9.03 8.46 0.26
N SER A 57 -10.06 7.65 0.36
CA SER A 57 -10.73 7.08 -0.81
C SER A 57 -12.21 6.83 -0.54
N ALA A 58 -12.92 6.39 -1.58
CA ALA A 58 -14.32 6.04 -1.47
C ALA A 58 -14.69 4.87 -2.37
N GLY A 59 -15.50 3.96 -1.81
CA GLY A 59 -16.19 2.92 -2.53
C GLY A 59 -17.59 3.35 -2.96
N PHE A 60 -18.13 2.70 -4.00
CA PHE A 60 -19.50 2.89 -4.48
C PHE A 60 -20.21 1.54 -4.50
N GLY A 61 -21.47 1.55 -4.16
CA GLY A 61 -22.35 0.39 -4.24
C GLY A 61 -23.67 0.75 -4.91
N TYR A 62 -24.24 -0.23 -5.60
CA TYR A 62 -25.59 -0.17 -6.13
C TYR A 62 -26.36 -1.40 -5.67
N SER A 63 -27.58 -1.20 -5.22
CA SER A 63 -28.50 -2.28 -4.90
C SER A 63 -29.91 -1.96 -5.42
N SER A 64 -30.59 -2.98 -5.91
CA SER A 64 -31.98 -2.89 -6.35
C SER A 64 -32.78 -4.00 -5.68
N SER A 65 -33.90 -3.66 -5.09
CA SER A 65 -34.81 -4.60 -4.43
C SER A 65 -36.28 -4.19 -4.62
N GLY A 66 -37.23 -4.95 -4.07
CA GLY A 66 -38.63 -4.57 -4.06
C GLY A 66 -38.95 -3.24 -3.35
N PHE A 67 -37.99 -2.66 -2.64
CA PHE A 67 -38.08 -1.35 -1.99
C PHE A 67 -37.48 -0.19 -2.81
N GLY A 68 -37.04 -0.47 -4.05
CA GLY A 68 -36.46 0.51 -4.96
C GLY A 68 -34.97 0.35 -5.18
N GLU A 69 -34.41 1.32 -5.89
CA GLU A 69 -32.99 1.41 -6.19
C GLU A 69 -32.27 2.25 -5.13
N ASN A 70 -31.02 1.87 -4.82
CA ASN A 70 -30.19 2.60 -3.88
C ASN A 70 -28.76 2.67 -4.37
N TRP A 71 -28.22 3.88 -4.39
CA TRP A 71 -26.79 4.15 -4.56
C TRP A 71 -26.18 4.44 -3.20
N SER A 72 -25.03 3.86 -2.95
CA SER A 72 -24.29 4.03 -1.71
C SER A 72 -22.88 4.50 -1.99
N PHE A 73 -22.42 5.45 -1.20
CA PHE A 73 -21.06 5.99 -1.21
C PHE A 73 -20.43 5.69 0.14
N TYR A 74 -19.26 5.04 0.12
CA TYR A 74 -18.54 4.57 1.31
C TYR A 74 -17.17 5.25 1.42
N PRO A 75 -17.09 6.45 2.02
CA PRO A 75 -15.81 7.09 2.24
C PRO A 75 -15.00 6.34 3.31
N TYR A 76 -13.68 6.25 3.12
CA TYR A 76 -12.80 5.63 4.10
C TYR A 76 -11.41 6.29 4.12
N ILE A 77 -10.75 6.18 5.27
CA ILE A 77 -9.32 6.44 5.42
C ILE A 77 -8.64 5.12 5.69
N GLN A 78 -7.50 4.91 5.05
CA GLN A 78 -6.66 3.74 5.24
C GLN A 78 -5.25 4.16 5.60
N GLU A 79 -4.69 3.53 6.64
CA GLU A 79 -3.29 3.64 7.03
C GLU A 79 -2.65 2.26 6.99
N GLN A 80 -1.44 2.17 6.40
CA GLN A 80 -0.68 0.92 6.38
C GLN A 80 0.78 1.18 6.74
N PHE A 81 1.32 0.39 7.67
CA PHE A 81 2.75 0.24 7.82
C PHE A 81 3.21 -0.91 6.93
N ARG A 82 3.91 -0.59 5.84
CA ARG A 82 4.35 -1.54 4.80
C ARG A 82 5.82 -1.90 4.95
N HIS A 83 6.15 -3.18 4.82
CA HIS A 83 7.51 -3.70 4.70
C HIS A 83 7.73 -4.32 3.32
N TYR A 84 8.53 -3.68 2.48
CA TYR A 84 8.89 -4.16 1.13
C TYR A 84 10.05 -5.16 1.22
N TYR A 85 9.74 -6.46 1.18
CA TYR A 85 10.72 -7.52 1.47
C TYR A 85 11.52 -7.99 0.25
N ASN A 86 11.14 -7.65 -0.97
CA ASN A 86 11.71 -8.25 -2.18
C ASN A 86 12.37 -7.27 -3.16
N LEU A 87 12.64 -6.03 -2.77
CA LEU A 87 13.23 -5.01 -3.65
C LEU A 87 14.59 -5.46 -4.18
N GLU A 88 15.50 -5.93 -3.32
CA GLU A 88 16.82 -6.41 -3.69
C GLU A 88 16.76 -7.57 -4.70
N LYS A 89 15.92 -8.59 -4.40
CA LYS A 89 15.73 -9.74 -5.28
C LYS A 89 15.14 -9.34 -6.65
N ARG A 90 14.30 -8.31 -6.68
CA ARG A 90 13.76 -7.77 -7.93
C ARG A 90 14.83 -7.05 -8.74
N THR A 91 15.63 -6.20 -8.11
CA THR A 91 16.76 -5.49 -8.76
C THR A 91 17.77 -6.47 -9.31
N ALA A 92 18.16 -7.50 -8.55
CA ALA A 92 19.07 -8.56 -9.01
C ALA A 92 18.55 -9.31 -10.23
N LYS A 93 17.23 -9.33 -10.46
CA LYS A 93 16.58 -9.93 -11.65
C LYS A 93 16.26 -8.90 -12.74
N GLY A 94 16.81 -7.70 -12.70
CA GLY A 94 16.56 -6.63 -13.67
C GLY A 94 15.12 -6.12 -13.69
N LYS A 95 14.32 -6.36 -12.63
CA LYS A 95 12.93 -5.91 -12.54
C LYS A 95 12.85 -4.51 -11.95
N VAL A 96 11.90 -3.71 -12.42
CA VAL A 96 11.62 -2.36 -11.91
C VAL A 96 11.31 -2.41 -10.41
N THR A 97 11.99 -1.56 -9.63
CA THR A 97 11.76 -1.33 -8.21
C THR A 97 11.45 0.13 -7.87
N SER A 98 11.69 1.04 -8.82
CA SER A 98 11.33 2.45 -8.66
C SER A 98 9.86 2.64 -8.30
N ARG A 99 9.56 3.73 -7.63
CA ARG A 99 8.21 4.06 -7.15
C ARG A 99 7.59 2.94 -6.34
N ASN A 100 8.36 2.35 -5.44
CA ASN A 100 7.96 1.27 -4.53
C ASN A 100 7.40 0.03 -5.25
N SER A 101 7.92 -0.28 -6.47
CA SER A 101 7.49 -1.46 -7.24
C SER A 101 8.02 -2.75 -6.62
N GLY A 102 7.38 -3.20 -5.56
CA GLY A 102 7.74 -4.38 -4.76
C GLY A 102 6.53 -5.16 -4.26
N ASN A 103 6.81 -6.26 -3.57
CA ASN A 103 5.83 -6.94 -2.74
C ASN A 103 6.07 -6.52 -1.28
N PHE A 104 5.00 -6.46 -0.51
CA PHE A 104 5.06 -6.03 0.87
C PHE A 104 4.19 -6.89 1.79
N LEU A 105 4.54 -6.88 3.04
CA LEU A 105 3.68 -7.22 4.16
C LEU A 105 3.31 -5.93 4.88
N ALA A 106 2.08 -5.82 5.35
CA ALA A 106 1.67 -4.64 6.08
C ALA A 106 0.72 -4.96 7.23
N MET A 107 0.73 -4.07 8.23
CA MET A 107 -0.38 -3.93 9.14
C MET A 107 -1.24 -2.77 8.63
N ALA A 108 -2.50 -3.06 8.34
CA ALA A 108 -3.47 -2.11 7.79
C ALA A 108 -4.52 -1.76 8.83
N ALA A 109 -4.90 -0.49 8.87
CA ALA A 109 -6.03 0.02 9.62
C ALA A 109 -6.93 0.82 8.66
N TYR A 110 -8.22 0.50 8.66
CA TYR A 110 -9.23 1.20 7.87
C TYR A 110 -10.22 1.85 8.82
N TYR A 111 -10.52 3.10 8.59
CA TYR A 111 -11.64 3.79 9.20
C TYR A 111 -12.70 4.05 8.14
N ASN A 112 -13.79 3.30 8.20
CA ASN A 112 -14.92 3.46 7.31
C ASN A 112 -15.88 4.47 7.94
N PHE A 113 -16.12 5.56 7.23
CA PHE A 113 -17.12 6.52 7.64
C PHE A 113 -18.53 5.97 7.41
N LYS A 114 -19.49 6.62 7.99
CA LYS A 114 -20.90 6.33 7.70
C LYS A 114 -21.17 6.43 6.21
N SER A 115 -21.88 5.44 5.65
CA SER A 115 -22.28 5.48 4.25
C SER A 115 -23.27 6.61 3.97
N ILE A 116 -23.15 7.20 2.80
CA ILE A 116 -24.10 8.16 2.24
C ILE A 116 -24.93 7.41 1.22
N THR A 117 -26.25 7.35 1.39
CA THR A 117 -27.14 6.58 0.54
C THR A 117 -28.24 7.46 -0.03
N THR A 118 -28.78 7.10 -1.20
CA THR A 118 -29.91 7.82 -1.83
C THR A 118 -31.25 7.42 -1.23
N ASN A 119 -31.31 6.28 -0.51
CA ASN A 119 -32.52 5.81 0.15
C ASN A 119 -32.19 5.47 1.61
N ASP A 120 -32.80 6.19 2.54
CA ASP A 120 -32.53 6.08 4.00
C ASP A 120 -32.80 4.68 4.56
N SER A 121 -33.69 3.90 3.93
CA SER A 121 -33.94 2.49 4.32
C SER A 121 -32.72 1.58 4.19
N TYR A 122 -31.69 1.99 3.46
CA TYR A 122 -30.43 1.27 3.24
C TYR A 122 -29.23 1.91 3.97
N SER A 123 -29.47 2.95 4.76
CA SER A 123 -28.39 3.66 5.47
C SER A 123 -27.71 2.73 6.48
N SER A 124 -26.45 2.38 6.23
CA SER A 124 -25.59 1.80 7.25
C SER A 124 -25.30 2.87 8.30
N SER A 125 -25.79 2.67 9.49
CA SER A 125 -25.87 3.72 10.51
C SER A 125 -24.56 4.01 11.22
N ASN A 126 -23.53 3.16 11.11
CA ASN A 126 -22.35 3.23 11.95
C ASN A 126 -21.03 3.28 11.15
N SER A 127 -20.09 4.07 11.64
CA SER A 127 -18.70 3.96 11.25
C SER A 127 -18.08 2.68 11.82
N SER A 128 -17.03 2.19 11.18
CA SER A 128 -16.29 1.01 11.63
C SER A 128 -14.79 1.19 11.47
N VAL A 129 -14.04 0.46 12.29
CA VAL A 129 -12.59 0.32 12.18
C VAL A 129 -12.28 -1.11 11.82
N VAL A 130 -11.38 -1.34 10.86
CA VAL A 130 -10.87 -2.68 10.55
C VAL A 130 -9.36 -2.67 10.74
N ILE A 131 -8.82 -3.66 11.44
CA ILE A 131 -7.38 -3.85 11.60
C ILE A 131 -7.02 -5.23 11.06
N ALA A 132 -6.07 -5.27 10.13
CA ALA A 132 -5.73 -6.50 9.41
C ALA A 132 -4.25 -6.56 9.02
N PRO A 133 -3.55 -7.68 9.25
CA PRO A 133 -2.36 -8.02 8.51
C PRO A 133 -2.73 -8.30 7.05
N VAL A 134 -1.95 -7.74 6.12
CA VAL A 134 -2.16 -7.91 4.69
C VAL A 134 -0.85 -8.23 3.98
N TRP A 135 -0.93 -9.03 2.95
CA TRP A 135 0.10 -9.19 1.95
C TRP A 135 -0.32 -8.48 0.68
N GLY A 136 0.64 -7.81 0.02
CA GLY A 136 0.33 -7.11 -1.20
C GLY A 136 1.51 -6.93 -2.14
N PHE A 137 1.20 -6.34 -3.27
CA PHE A 137 2.22 -5.87 -4.20
C PHE A 137 1.79 -4.55 -4.85
N GLN A 138 2.79 -3.71 -5.09
CA GLN A 138 2.66 -2.48 -5.86
C GLN A 138 3.51 -2.57 -7.10
N ARG A 139 3.00 -2.07 -8.24
CA ARG A 139 3.71 -2.00 -9.50
C ARG A 139 3.45 -0.66 -10.17
N THR A 140 4.55 0.02 -10.50
CA THR A 140 4.46 1.23 -11.33
C THR A 140 5.02 0.91 -12.72
N TYR A 141 4.21 1.17 -13.72
CA TYR A 141 4.51 0.92 -15.13
C TYR A 141 4.93 2.21 -15.86
N LYS A 142 5.08 2.13 -17.18
CA LYS A 142 5.30 3.30 -18.05
C LYS A 142 4.22 4.35 -17.81
N HIS A 143 4.56 5.62 -18.05
CA HIS A 143 3.67 6.79 -17.82
C HIS A 143 3.17 6.91 -16.37
N LYS A 144 3.94 6.37 -15.39
CA LYS A 144 3.63 6.45 -13.95
C LYS A 144 2.32 5.75 -13.55
N PHE A 145 1.76 4.90 -14.41
CA PHE A 145 0.59 4.10 -14.09
C PHE A 145 0.91 3.14 -12.94
N ASN A 146 0.11 3.18 -11.90
CA ASN A 146 0.30 2.42 -10.67
C ASN A 146 -0.84 1.44 -10.46
N LEU A 147 -0.47 0.23 -10.08
CA LEU A 147 -1.35 -0.84 -9.64
C LEU A 147 -0.93 -1.26 -8.24
N ASP A 148 -1.86 -1.30 -7.32
CA ASP A 148 -1.69 -1.82 -5.96
C ASP A 148 -2.77 -2.86 -5.68
N LEU A 149 -2.36 -4.00 -5.14
CA LEU A 149 -3.27 -5.04 -4.68
C LEU A 149 -2.79 -5.52 -3.32
N ASN A 150 -3.71 -5.64 -2.39
CA ASN A 150 -3.43 -6.29 -1.11
C ASN A 150 -4.61 -7.16 -0.67
N VAL A 151 -4.27 -8.27 0.00
CA VAL A 151 -5.21 -9.23 0.54
C VAL A 151 -4.82 -9.59 1.96
N GLY A 152 -5.81 -9.83 2.79
CA GLY A 152 -5.61 -10.20 4.18
C GLY A 152 -6.90 -10.55 4.89
N ALA A 153 -6.82 -10.63 6.18
CA ALA A 153 -7.98 -10.84 7.02
C ALA A 153 -7.71 -10.24 8.41
N GLY A 154 -8.73 -9.71 9.03
CA GLY A 154 -8.61 -9.05 10.32
C GLY A 154 -9.92 -8.98 11.07
N TYR A 155 -9.98 -8.05 11.99
CA TYR A 155 -11.19 -7.80 12.78
C TYR A 155 -11.72 -6.40 12.48
N GLY A 156 -13.04 -6.37 12.23
CA GLY A 156 -13.84 -5.17 12.15
C GLY A 156 -14.52 -4.87 13.48
N PHE A 157 -14.51 -3.61 13.87
CA PHE A 157 -15.12 -3.11 15.10
C PHE A 157 -16.12 -2.03 14.73
N SER A 158 -17.37 -2.19 15.14
CA SER A 158 -18.42 -1.20 15.03
C SER A 158 -19.00 -0.88 16.42
N LYS A 159 -19.97 0.04 16.51
CA LYS A 159 -20.53 0.46 17.80
C LYS A 159 -21.05 -0.69 18.66
N ASN A 160 -21.63 -1.73 18.05
CA ASN A 160 -22.34 -2.78 18.76
C ASN A 160 -21.84 -4.20 18.40
N ASP A 161 -20.82 -4.32 17.52
CA ASP A 161 -20.39 -5.61 17.02
C ASP A 161 -18.90 -5.62 16.64
N SER A 162 -18.33 -6.82 16.70
CA SER A 162 -16.99 -7.08 16.19
C SER A 162 -16.97 -8.41 15.44
N GLU A 163 -16.46 -8.40 14.21
CA GLU A 163 -16.49 -9.57 13.35
C GLU A 163 -15.16 -9.79 12.62
N PHE A 164 -14.95 -11.01 12.18
CA PHE A 164 -13.85 -11.35 11.30
C PHE A 164 -14.15 -10.86 9.88
N VAL A 165 -13.24 -10.09 9.30
CA VAL A 165 -13.43 -9.45 7.99
C VAL A 165 -12.31 -9.85 7.04
N PRO A 166 -12.61 -10.44 5.87
CA PRO A 166 -11.65 -10.55 4.80
C PRO A 166 -11.34 -9.17 4.21
N VAL A 167 -10.08 -8.93 3.90
CA VAL A 167 -9.62 -7.67 3.28
C VAL A 167 -9.13 -7.96 1.87
N LEU A 168 -9.69 -7.25 0.91
CA LEU A 168 -9.23 -7.21 -0.48
C LEU A 168 -9.28 -5.76 -0.94
N ASN A 169 -8.12 -5.21 -1.30
CA ASN A 169 -8.03 -3.88 -1.88
C ASN A 169 -7.27 -3.95 -3.21
N PHE A 170 -7.88 -3.40 -4.25
CA PHE A 170 -7.32 -3.32 -5.58
C PHE A 170 -7.49 -1.90 -6.11
N THR A 171 -6.40 -1.21 -6.35
CA THR A 171 -6.41 0.16 -6.86
C THR A 171 -5.58 0.30 -8.13
N LEU A 172 -6.09 1.15 -9.01
CA LEU A 172 -5.43 1.61 -10.23
C LEU A 172 -5.36 3.13 -10.21
N GLY A 173 -4.23 3.68 -10.62
CA GLY A 173 -4.06 5.13 -10.58
C GLY A 173 -2.75 5.58 -11.20
N TRP A 174 -2.32 6.77 -10.85
CA TRP A 174 -1.07 7.36 -11.31
C TRP A 174 -0.27 7.93 -10.15
N VAL A 175 1.05 7.73 -10.22
CA VAL A 175 1.99 8.46 -9.35
C VAL A 175 2.10 9.89 -9.85
N ILE A 176 1.88 10.85 -8.94
CA ILE A 176 2.03 12.28 -9.19
C ILE A 176 3.40 12.73 -8.68
N GLY A 177 4.02 13.67 -9.38
CA GLY A 177 5.35 14.14 -9.01
C GLY A 177 6.48 13.41 -9.74
N LYS A 178 7.71 13.70 -9.29
CA LYS A 178 8.95 13.18 -9.91
C LYS A 178 9.06 11.68 -9.81
#